data_48c837568f4750a1e3950957f5f595fe
#
_entry.id   48c837568f4750a1e3950957f5f595fe
#
_cell.length_a   1.000
_cell.length_b   1.000
_cell.length_c   1.000
_cell.angle_alpha   90.00
_cell.angle_beta   90.00
_cell.angle_gamma   90.00
#
_symmetry.space_group_name_H-M   'P 1'
#
loop_
_entity.id
_entity.type
_entity.pdbx_description
1 polymer ?
#
loop_
_entity_poly.entity_id
_entity_poly.type
_entity_poly.pdbx_seq_one_letter_code
_entity_poly.pdbx_strand_id
1 'polypeptide(L)'
;MLASYLCDYEDLLLNDGCTGVAVIATGRPMEVQFDEHKLLVCYARNLKPFRRILRAAGMPRRPGLRLISEGAHLHHSRPAYVRQFRDLALRLGVGESVRKVTG
;
A
#
# COMPACT_ATOMS: atom_id res chain seq x y z
N MET A 1 -2.99 0.69 16.81
CA MET A 1 -2.01 1.74 16.49
C MET A 1 -1.80 1.90 14.99
N LEU A 2 -1.33 0.85 14.31
CA LEU A 2 -1.10 0.93 12.86
C LEU A 2 -2.37 1.28 12.08
N ALA A 3 -3.48 0.60 12.36
CA ALA A 3 -4.75 0.87 11.67
C ALA A 3 -5.22 2.30 11.87
N SER A 4 -5.04 2.86 13.07
CA SER A 4 -5.38 4.22 13.38
C SER A 4 -4.56 5.21 12.55
N TYR A 5 -3.25 5.00 12.44
CA TYR A 5 -2.39 5.84 11.63
C TYR A 5 -2.78 5.77 10.14
N LEU A 6 -3.07 4.57 9.63
CA LEU A 6 -3.48 4.43 8.23
C LEU A 6 -4.80 5.15 7.96
N CYS A 7 -5.76 5.11 8.89
CA CYS A 7 -7.03 5.83 8.75
C CYS A 7 -6.83 7.34 8.80
N ASP A 8 -5.94 7.83 9.67
CA ASP A 8 -5.65 9.26 9.78
C ASP A 8 -5.05 9.85 8.50
N TYR A 9 -4.38 9.01 7.71
CA TYR A 9 -3.74 9.44 6.46
C TYR A 9 -4.40 8.83 5.23
N GLU A 10 -5.70 8.55 5.32
CA GLU A 10 -6.46 7.91 4.25
C GLU A 10 -6.38 8.70 2.93
N ASP A 11 -6.51 10.01 2.97
CA ASP A 11 -6.44 10.85 1.77
C ASP A 11 -5.08 10.69 1.08
N LEU A 12 -3.99 10.75 1.84
CA LEU A 12 -2.65 10.55 1.30
C LEU A 12 -2.52 9.18 0.64
N LEU A 13 -2.93 8.12 1.34
CA LEU A 13 -2.75 6.75 0.87
C LEU A 13 -3.59 6.44 -0.37
N LEU A 14 -4.79 7.01 -0.46
CA LEU A 14 -5.68 6.75 -1.58
C LEU A 14 -5.42 7.62 -2.79
N ASN A 15 -4.93 8.83 -2.61
CA ASN A 15 -4.92 9.83 -3.68
C ASN A 15 -3.54 10.29 -4.11
N ASP A 16 -2.50 10.09 -3.30
CA ASP A 16 -1.14 10.47 -3.72
C ASP A 16 -0.55 9.38 -4.62
N GLY A 17 -0.29 9.71 -5.86
CA GLY A 17 0.25 8.79 -6.86
C GLY A 17 1.70 8.36 -6.64
N CYS A 18 2.34 8.87 -5.59
CA CYS A 18 3.74 8.56 -5.26
C CYS A 18 3.89 7.85 -3.93
N THR A 19 2.78 7.57 -3.21
CA THR A 19 2.82 6.98 -1.88
C THR A 19 2.37 5.52 -1.93
N GLY A 20 3.16 4.65 -1.31
CA GLY A 20 2.82 3.27 -1.04
C GLY A 20 3.19 2.90 0.39
N VAL A 21 2.62 1.83 0.90
CA VAL A 21 2.92 1.31 2.22
C VAL A 21 2.98 -0.22 2.18
N ALA A 22 3.88 -0.80 2.96
CA ALA A 22 3.99 -2.24 3.09
C ALA A 22 4.02 -2.62 4.56
N VAL A 23 3.36 -3.72 4.89
CA VAL A 23 3.34 -4.30 6.23
C VAL A 23 3.87 -5.72 6.13
N ILE A 24 4.91 -6.01 6.92
CA ILE A 24 5.57 -7.31 6.92
C ILE A 24 5.35 -7.95 8.29
N ALA A 25 4.90 -9.20 8.28
CA ALA A 25 4.72 -9.94 9.53
C ALA A 25 6.09 -10.38 10.08
N THR A 26 6.26 -10.29 11.40
CA THR A 26 7.45 -10.84 12.07
C THR A 26 7.24 -12.32 12.32
N GLY A 27 8.29 -13.12 12.08
CA GLY A 27 8.29 -14.53 12.39
C GLY A 27 7.63 -15.47 11.38
N ARG A 28 7.07 -14.95 10.30
CA ARG A 28 6.50 -15.77 9.21
C ARG A 28 6.54 -15.01 7.89
N PRO A 29 6.65 -15.73 6.74
CA PRO A 29 6.71 -15.06 5.43
C PRO A 29 5.32 -14.57 5.01
N MET A 30 4.98 -13.37 5.41
CA MET A 30 3.73 -12.71 5.05
C MET A 30 3.97 -11.21 4.91
N GLU A 31 3.52 -10.65 3.79
CA GLU A 31 3.63 -9.22 3.52
C GLU A 31 2.39 -8.75 2.77
N VAL A 32 1.91 -7.57 3.13
CA VAL A 32 0.83 -6.88 2.43
C VAL A 32 1.34 -5.52 1.99
N GLN A 33 1.23 -5.23 0.71
CA GLN A 33 1.62 -3.94 0.15
C GLN A 33 0.40 -3.23 -0.43
N PHE A 34 0.30 -1.94 -0.17
CA PHE A 34 -0.59 -1.05 -0.89
C PHE A 34 0.31 -0.07 -1.64
N ASP A 35 0.49 -0.29 -2.93
CA ASP A 35 1.50 0.43 -3.70
C ASP A 35 1.01 1.79 -4.21
N GLU A 36 1.89 2.53 -4.88
CA GLU A 36 1.58 3.84 -5.42
C GLU A 36 0.55 3.78 -6.55
N HIS A 37 0.36 2.63 -7.17
CA HIS A 37 -0.69 2.39 -8.18
C HIS A 37 -2.04 2.09 -7.55
N LYS A 38 -2.11 2.06 -6.22
CA LYS A 38 -3.31 1.72 -5.44
C LYS A 38 -3.73 0.27 -5.61
N LEU A 39 -2.74 -0.59 -5.83
CA LEU A 39 -2.93 -2.04 -5.89
C LEU A 39 -2.59 -2.66 -4.54
N LEU A 40 -3.45 -3.57 -4.09
CA LEU A 40 -3.20 -4.35 -2.89
C LEU A 40 -2.51 -5.65 -3.31
N VAL A 41 -1.30 -5.87 -2.84
CA VAL A 41 -0.51 -7.05 -3.18
C VAL A 41 -0.22 -7.84 -1.91
N CYS A 42 -0.55 -9.12 -1.93
CA CYS A 42 -0.39 -10.00 -0.77
C CYS A 42 0.61 -11.11 -1.09
N TYR A 43 1.63 -11.24 -0.25
CA TYR A 43 2.63 -12.30 -0.36
C TYR A 43 2.54 -13.21 0.86
N ALA A 44 2.37 -14.50 0.65
CA ALA A 44 2.35 -15.49 1.72
C ALA A 44 2.53 -16.88 1.13
N ARG A 45 2.95 -17.84 1.96
CA ARG A 45 3.00 -19.25 1.55
C ARG A 45 1.60 -19.79 1.33
N ASN A 46 0.65 -19.38 2.17
CA ASN A 46 -0.75 -19.80 2.06
C ASN A 46 -1.60 -18.55 1.81
N LEU A 47 -2.18 -18.45 0.62
CA LEU A 47 -2.99 -17.30 0.23
C LEU A 47 -4.47 -17.45 0.61
N LYS A 48 -4.89 -18.61 1.14
CA LYS A 48 -6.30 -18.84 1.48
C LYS A 48 -6.90 -17.80 2.42
N PRO A 49 -6.21 -17.37 3.49
CA PRO A 49 -6.76 -16.32 4.36
C PRO A 49 -7.04 -15.01 3.62
N PHE A 50 -6.13 -14.60 2.75
CA PHE A 50 -6.31 -13.38 1.96
C PHE A 50 -7.48 -13.52 0.99
N ARG A 51 -7.59 -14.64 0.30
CA ARG A 51 -8.69 -14.91 -0.64
C ARG A 51 -10.04 -14.85 0.07
N ARG A 52 -10.10 -15.40 1.27
CA ARG A 52 -11.33 -15.40 2.08
C ARG A 52 -11.74 -13.97 2.45
N ILE A 53 -10.78 -13.17 2.92
CA ILE A 53 -11.03 -11.78 3.33
C ILE A 53 -11.47 -10.95 2.12
N LEU A 54 -10.79 -11.07 0.99
CA LEU A 54 -11.11 -10.32 -0.21
C LEU A 54 -12.48 -10.70 -0.77
N ARG A 55 -12.81 -11.99 -0.74
CA ARG A 55 -14.14 -12.45 -1.17
C ARG A 55 -15.24 -11.90 -0.26
N ALA A 56 -15.01 -11.91 1.03
CA ALA A 56 -15.97 -11.34 2.01
C ALA A 56 -16.15 -9.84 1.80
N ALA A 57 -15.11 -9.15 1.33
CA ALA A 57 -15.16 -7.72 1.01
C ALA A 57 -15.78 -7.43 -0.37
N GLY A 58 -16.26 -8.43 -1.07
CA GLY A 58 -16.89 -8.25 -2.39
C GLY A 58 -15.93 -8.19 -3.55
N MET A 59 -14.70 -8.70 -3.40
CA MET A 59 -13.69 -8.71 -4.44
C MET A 59 -13.50 -10.13 -4.99
N PRO A 60 -14.27 -10.54 -6.01
CA PRO A 60 -14.14 -11.87 -6.58
C PRO A 60 -12.86 -12.00 -7.39
N ARG A 61 -12.36 -13.25 -7.48
CA ARG A 61 -11.20 -13.54 -8.30
C ARG A 61 -11.54 -13.40 -9.77
N ARG A 62 -10.71 -12.63 -10.49
CA ARG A 62 -10.85 -12.43 -11.94
C ARG A 62 -9.49 -12.65 -12.61
N PRO A 63 -9.19 -13.86 -13.08
CA PRO A 63 -7.94 -14.13 -13.81
C PRO A 63 -7.87 -13.32 -15.10
N GLY A 64 -6.66 -12.95 -15.50
CA GLY A 64 -6.44 -12.22 -16.75
C GLY A 64 -6.76 -10.73 -16.71
N LEU A 65 -7.02 -10.16 -15.53
CA LEU A 65 -7.28 -8.73 -15.39
C LEU A 65 -6.00 -7.94 -15.67
N ARG A 66 -6.11 -6.93 -16.53
CA ARG A 66 -4.98 -6.04 -16.81
C ARG A 66 -4.90 -4.95 -15.77
N LEU A 67 -3.69 -4.72 -15.25
CA LEU A 67 -3.45 -3.71 -14.23
C LEU A 67 -2.92 -2.42 -14.86
N ILE A 68 -3.23 -1.30 -14.23
CA ILE A 68 -2.75 0.01 -14.69
C ILE A 68 -1.22 0.05 -14.72
N SER A 69 -0.55 -0.68 -13.84
CA SER A 69 0.91 -0.76 -13.80
C SER A 69 1.52 -1.45 -15.00
N GLU A 70 0.74 -2.19 -15.80
CA GLU A 70 1.19 -2.88 -17.00
C GLU A 70 1.23 -1.97 -18.22
N GLY A 71 0.60 -0.81 -18.16
CA GLY A 71 0.56 0.15 -19.26
C GLY A 71 1.27 1.46 -18.92
N ALA A 72 1.30 2.38 -19.89
CA ALA A 72 1.82 3.71 -19.66
C ALA A 72 0.92 4.48 -18.68
N HIS A 73 1.52 5.10 -17.68
CA HIS A 73 0.79 5.87 -16.68
C HIS A 73 1.68 6.95 -16.09
N LEU A 74 1.06 7.94 -15.46
CA LEU A 74 1.76 9.05 -14.81
C LEU A 74 1.51 8.99 -13.30
N HIS A 75 2.56 9.31 -12.55
CA HIS A 75 2.46 9.45 -11.09
C HIS A 75 2.33 10.94 -10.77
N HIS A 76 1.31 11.26 -9.99
CA HIS A 76 1.05 12.63 -9.56
C HIS A 76 1.11 12.74 -8.05
N SER A 77 1.71 13.84 -7.58
CA SER A 77 1.72 14.18 -6.17
C SER A 77 1.49 15.68 -6.01
N ARG A 78 1.16 16.08 -4.79
CA ARG A 78 0.98 17.49 -4.41
C ARG A 78 1.94 17.84 -3.28
N PRO A 79 2.39 19.10 -3.18
CA PRO A 79 3.28 19.50 -2.06
C PRO A 79 2.71 19.18 -0.68
N ALA A 80 1.39 19.28 -0.52
CA ALA A 80 0.75 18.93 0.76
C ALA A 80 0.95 17.45 1.10
N TYR A 81 0.94 16.56 0.10
CA TYR A 81 1.15 15.14 0.32
C TYR A 81 2.59 14.82 0.72
N VAL A 82 3.57 15.56 0.24
CA VAL A 82 4.97 15.37 0.66
C VAL A 82 5.11 15.57 2.17
N ARG A 83 4.46 16.59 2.71
CA ARG A 83 4.48 16.83 4.15
C ARG A 83 3.73 15.77 4.93
N GLN A 84 2.55 15.36 4.44
CA GLN A 84 1.76 14.30 5.06
C GLN A 84 2.52 12.97 5.04
N PHE A 85 3.19 12.67 3.95
CA PHE A 85 4.01 11.46 3.83
C PHE A 85 5.13 11.44 4.85
N ARG A 86 5.85 12.54 5.01
CA ARG A 86 6.92 12.66 6.00
C ARG A 86 6.40 12.47 7.42
N ASP A 87 5.25 13.07 7.71
CA ASP A 87 4.63 12.97 9.03
C ASP A 87 4.20 11.51 9.32
N LEU A 88 3.57 10.87 8.35
CA LEU A 88 3.21 9.45 8.48
C LEU A 88 4.44 8.57 8.68
N ALA A 89 5.51 8.80 7.91
CA ALA A 89 6.74 8.05 8.03
C ALA A 89 7.35 8.16 9.42
N LEU A 90 7.34 9.37 9.99
CA LEU A 90 7.83 9.59 11.35
C LEU A 90 6.98 8.85 12.38
N ARG A 91 5.66 8.87 12.23
CA ARG A 91 4.74 8.17 13.14
C ARG A 91 4.90 6.66 13.07
N LEU A 92 5.21 6.13 11.88
CA LEU A 92 5.46 4.70 11.69
C LEU A 92 6.89 4.30 12.04
N GLY A 93 7.80 5.27 12.27
CA GLY A 93 9.18 5.00 12.64
C GLY A 93 10.06 4.48 11.51
N VAL A 94 9.76 4.79 10.24
CA VAL A 94 10.51 4.26 9.09
C VAL A 94 11.63 5.18 8.59
N GLY A 95 11.59 6.46 8.89
CA GLY A 95 12.70 7.39 8.66
C GLY A 95 13.27 7.42 7.23
N GLU A 96 14.60 7.45 7.13
CA GLU A 96 15.32 7.61 5.86
C GLU A 96 15.08 6.53 4.82
N SER A 97 14.82 5.29 5.25
CA SER A 97 14.60 4.17 4.33
C SER A 97 13.41 4.38 3.39
N VAL A 98 12.45 5.19 3.80
CA VAL A 98 11.25 5.47 3.03
C VAL A 98 11.56 6.24 1.75
N ARG A 99 12.54 7.14 1.78
CA ARG A 99 12.92 7.95 0.62
C ARG A 99 13.40 7.09 -0.56
N LYS A 100 14.04 5.96 -0.28
CA LYS A 100 14.55 5.06 -1.30
C LYS A 100 13.44 4.30 -2.00
N VAL A 101 12.34 4.07 -1.31
CA VAL A 101 11.19 3.35 -1.87
C VAL A 101 10.37 4.26 -2.77
N THR A 102 10.30 5.55 -2.46
CA THR A 102 9.50 6.52 -3.20
C THR A 102 10.27 7.26 -4.28
N GLY A 103 11.58 7.07 -4.31
CA GLY A 103 12.48 7.73 -5.23
C GLY A 103 12.44 7.29 -6.67
#